data_ab153c3f6b2161bc24534e04778ce27c
#
_entry.id   ab153c3f6b2161bc24534e04778ce27c
#
_cell.length_a   1.000
_cell.length_b   1.000
_cell.length_c   1.000
_cell.angle_alpha   90.00
_cell.angle_beta   90.00
_cell.angle_gamma   90.00
#
_symmetry.space_group_name_H-M   'P 1'
#
loop_
_entity.id
_entity.type
_entity.pdbx_description
1 polymer ?
#
loop_
_entity_poly.entity_id
_entity_poly.type
_entity_poly.pdbx_seq_one_letter_code
_entity_poly.pdbx_strand_id
1 'polypeptide(L)'
;MEHKKEKRNEKAAIQLGLFLVGLLLFGTAVGGQLTGEEKNGKEKAAIQTSGGVSDAAELKKIALTFDDGPHPVYTKILLDGLAERGAKASFFVTGENAEKYPELILRMQKEGHLIGNHTYSHIQLTSNNREAFRQELISTNEVLKEITGAEPIFVRPPYGSWDKGFEQELNMFPVLWTIDPLDWCSQSSTNVEKRILSKARENAIILLHDEYASSIEAALFIVDELQSQGYVFVTVEEIMLVF
;
A
#
# COMPACT_ATOMS: atom_id res chain seq x y z
N MET A 1 19.75 -13.66 -32.62
CA MET A 1 18.74 -13.10 -31.68
C MET A 1 18.66 -13.87 -30.36
N GLU A 2 19.04 -15.13 -30.29
CA GLU A 2 19.02 -15.96 -29.05
C GLU A 2 20.08 -15.58 -28.01
N HIS A 3 21.29 -15.23 -28.44
CA HIS A 3 22.39 -14.85 -27.53
C HIS A 3 22.14 -13.57 -26.69
N LYS A 4 21.18 -12.75 -27.09
CA LYS A 4 20.80 -11.52 -26.34
C LYS A 4 19.74 -11.79 -25.27
N LYS A 5 18.98 -12.89 -25.38
CA LYS A 5 18.00 -13.34 -24.39
C LYS A 5 18.68 -14.03 -23.20
N GLU A 6 19.71 -14.81 -23.46
CA GLU A 6 20.45 -15.53 -22.41
C GLU A 6 21.16 -14.60 -21.43
N LYS A 7 21.83 -13.56 -21.92
CA LYS A 7 22.52 -12.56 -21.07
C LYS A 7 21.56 -11.70 -20.23
N ARG A 8 20.28 -11.63 -20.62
CA ARG A 8 19.28 -10.87 -19.85
C ARG A 8 18.72 -11.67 -18.67
N ASN A 9 18.68 -13.00 -18.81
CA ASN A 9 18.23 -13.91 -17.74
C ASN A 9 19.31 -14.11 -16.66
N GLU A 10 20.60 -14.09 -17.04
CA GLU A 10 21.70 -14.16 -16.05
C GLU A 10 21.78 -12.91 -15.16
N LYS A 11 21.50 -11.72 -15.69
CA LYS A 11 21.50 -10.49 -14.89
C LYS A 11 20.33 -10.42 -13.90
N ALA A 12 19.18 -10.98 -14.22
CA ALA A 12 18.03 -11.07 -13.32
C ALA A 12 18.28 -12.06 -12.16
N ALA A 13 18.99 -13.16 -12.43
CA ALA A 13 19.32 -14.16 -11.41
C ALA A 13 20.37 -13.66 -10.39
N ILE A 14 21.29 -12.80 -10.83
CA ILE A 14 22.34 -12.24 -9.96
C ILE A 14 21.79 -11.19 -8.99
N GLN A 15 20.73 -10.46 -9.39
CA GLN A 15 20.12 -9.43 -8.53
C GLN A 15 19.23 -10.03 -7.43
N LEU A 16 18.67 -11.22 -7.62
CA LEU A 16 17.87 -11.92 -6.62
C LEU A 16 18.74 -12.64 -5.57
N GLY A 17 20.00 -12.94 -5.88
CA GLY A 17 20.94 -13.64 -4.98
C GLY A 17 21.63 -12.75 -3.93
N LEU A 18 21.59 -11.44 -4.05
CA LEU A 18 22.31 -10.51 -3.16
C LEU A 18 21.51 -9.98 -1.98
N PHE A 19 20.21 -10.29 -1.89
CA PHE A 19 19.35 -9.86 -0.78
C PHE A 19 19.23 -10.85 0.39
N LEU A 20 19.83 -12.05 0.29
CA LEU A 20 19.71 -13.14 1.28
C LEU A 20 20.96 -13.42 2.13
N VAL A 21 22.02 -12.62 2.06
CA VAL A 21 23.29 -12.86 2.81
C VAL A 21 23.56 -11.83 3.93
N GLY A 22 22.62 -10.93 4.22
CA GLY A 22 22.83 -9.85 5.18
C GLY A 22 22.47 -10.13 6.64
N LEU A 23 22.03 -11.33 7.04
CA LEU A 23 21.49 -11.57 8.40
C LEU A 23 22.08 -12.75 9.15
N LEU A 24 23.39 -12.96 9.10
CA LEU A 24 24.06 -13.93 9.98
C LEU A 24 25.52 -13.51 10.17
N LEU A 25 25.82 -12.72 11.19
CA LEU A 25 27.11 -12.65 11.90
C LEU A 25 27.11 -11.52 12.96
N PHE A 26 26.57 -11.78 14.16
CA PHE A 26 27.11 -11.19 15.39
C PHE A 26 26.70 -12.10 16.56
N GLY A 27 27.68 -12.82 17.08
CA GLY A 27 27.51 -13.57 18.30
C GLY A 27 28.65 -14.56 18.56
N THR A 28 29.84 -14.11 18.96
CA THR A 28 30.82 -14.97 19.61
C THR A 28 31.48 -14.23 20.77
N ALA A 29 31.25 -14.78 21.92
CA ALA A 29 32.22 -15.22 22.94
C ALA A 29 32.89 -14.16 23.81
N VAL A 30 32.57 -14.28 25.09
CA VAL A 30 33.61 -14.15 26.14
C VAL A 30 33.41 -15.31 27.12
N GLY A 31 34.36 -16.21 27.13
CA GLY A 31 34.50 -17.24 28.14
C GLY A 31 35.16 -16.68 29.40
N GLY A 32 34.66 -17.11 30.55
CA GLY A 32 35.28 -16.90 31.84
C GLY A 32 35.06 -18.14 32.72
N GLN A 33 36.07 -18.98 32.86
CA GLN A 33 36.12 -20.04 33.90
C GLN A 33 36.30 -19.43 35.27
N LEU A 34 35.55 -19.87 36.24
CA LEU A 34 35.97 -19.93 37.64
C LEU A 34 35.38 -21.17 38.32
N THR A 35 36.25 -21.95 38.88
CA THR A 35 36.09 -23.15 39.71
C THR A 35 35.56 -22.81 41.12
N GLY A 36 34.82 -23.68 41.72
CA GLY A 36 34.71 -23.71 43.16
C GLY A 36 33.40 -24.18 43.81
N GLU A 37 33.42 -25.44 44.23
CA GLU A 37 32.83 -26.07 45.39
C GLU A 37 31.31 -26.23 45.62
N GLU A 38 30.97 -27.48 45.72
CA GLU A 38 29.73 -28.06 46.25
C GLU A 38 29.37 -27.55 47.64
N LYS A 39 28.09 -27.24 47.86
CA LYS A 39 27.39 -27.58 49.11
C LYS A 39 25.90 -27.86 48.87
N ASN A 40 25.52 -28.98 49.37
CA ASN A 40 24.20 -29.62 49.41
C ASN A 40 23.16 -28.75 50.11
N GLY A 41 21.99 -28.52 49.53
CA GLY A 41 20.83 -27.92 50.15
C GLY A 41 19.59 -28.11 49.30
N LYS A 42 18.79 -29.11 49.66
CA LYS A 42 17.48 -29.37 49.07
C LYS A 42 16.52 -28.22 49.43
N GLU A 43 16.18 -27.41 48.47
CA GLU A 43 15.00 -26.57 48.56
C GLU A 43 14.22 -26.61 47.24
N LYS A 44 13.00 -27.15 47.36
CA LYS A 44 12.05 -27.22 46.24
C LYS A 44 11.53 -25.82 45.96
N ALA A 45 12.16 -25.08 45.07
CA ALA A 45 11.57 -23.88 44.53
C ALA A 45 10.65 -24.27 43.36
N ALA A 46 9.35 -24.07 43.56
CA ALA A 46 8.37 -24.16 42.48
C ALA A 46 8.66 -23.04 41.47
N ILE A 47 9.11 -23.41 40.33
CA ILE A 47 9.21 -22.50 39.19
C ILE A 47 7.79 -22.23 38.69
N GLN A 48 7.22 -21.12 39.14
CA GLN A 48 6.08 -20.53 38.48
C GLN A 48 6.58 -19.98 37.14
N THR A 49 6.43 -20.76 36.07
CA THR A 49 6.49 -20.26 34.71
C THR A 49 5.25 -19.43 34.45
N SER A 50 5.28 -18.17 34.82
CA SER A 50 4.34 -17.19 34.29
C SER A 50 4.74 -16.88 32.84
N GLY A 51 4.43 -17.81 31.96
CA GLY A 51 4.45 -17.61 30.53
C GLY A 51 3.26 -16.73 30.14
N GLY A 52 3.37 -15.45 30.40
CA GLY A 52 2.52 -14.46 29.73
C GLY A 52 3.01 -14.34 28.30
N VAL A 53 2.54 -15.20 27.41
CA VAL A 53 2.46 -14.87 26.01
C VAL A 53 1.42 -13.76 25.98
N SER A 54 1.85 -12.51 25.91
CA SER A 54 0.97 -11.44 25.51
C SER A 54 0.57 -11.80 24.08
N ASP A 55 -0.68 -12.24 23.90
CA ASP A 55 -1.32 -12.19 22.58
C ASP A 55 -1.16 -10.74 22.11
N ALA A 56 -0.19 -10.51 21.25
CA ALA A 56 -0.12 -9.28 20.50
C ALA A 56 -1.43 -9.28 19.69
N ALA A 57 -2.41 -8.49 20.13
CA ALA A 57 -3.68 -8.37 19.42
C ALA A 57 -3.33 -8.07 17.96
N GLU A 58 -3.74 -8.96 17.06
CA GLU A 58 -3.51 -8.81 15.64
C GLU A 58 -4.11 -7.45 15.22
N LEU A 59 -3.27 -6.56 14.71
CA LEU A 59 -3.70 -5.20 14.35
C LEU A 59 -4.71 -5.28 13.22
N LYS A 60 -5.88 -4.69 13.40
CA LYS A 60 -6.93 -4.62 12.37
C LYS A 60 -6.46 -3.74 11.23
N LYS A 61 -6.09 -4.32 10.11
CA LYS A 61 -5.65 -3.58 8.92
C LYS A 61 -6.84 -3.06 8.13
N ILE A 62 -6.70 -1.86 7.56
CA ILE A 62 -7.66 -1.24 6.65
C ILE A 62 -6.90 -0.39 5.63
N ALA A 63 -7.35 -0.36 4.36
CA ALA A 63 -6.73 0.47 3.34
C ALA A 63 -7.62 1.66 2.98
N LEU A 64 -7.03 2.85 3.01
CA LEU A 64 -7.60 4.06 2.46
C LEU A 64 -7.03 4.27 1.07
N THR A 65 -7.88 4.47 0.07
CA THR A 65 -7.44 4.59 -1.33
C THR A 65 -8.08 5.80 -2.00
N PHE A 66 -7.33 6.46 -2.87
CA PHE A 66 -7.72 7.67 -3.57
C PHE A 66 -7.54 7.51 -5.06
N ASP A 67 -8.55 7.85 -5.84
CA ASP A 67 -8.55 7.82 -7.30
C ASP A 67 -8.47 9.25 -7.88
N ASP A 68 -8.15 9.35 -9.17
CA ASP A 68 -8.14 10.55 -10.04
C ASP A 68 -7.01 11.54 -9.81
N GLY A 69 -6.37 11.57 -8.66
CA GLY A 69 -5.29 12.50 -8.33
C GLY A 69 -4.04 12.39 -9.21
N PRO A 70 -2.99 13.16 -8.85
CA PRO A 70 -2.97 14.12 -7.75
C PRO A 70 -3.63 15.46 -8.10
N HIS A 71 -4.28 16.07 -7.09
CA HIS A 71 -4.80 17.43 -7.17
C HIS A 71 -3.84 18.43 -6.49
N PRO A 72 -3.50 19.59 -7.10
CA PRO A 72 -2.42 20.47 -6.62
C PRO A 72 -2.62 21.04 -5.22
N VAL A 73 -3.86 21.11 -4.74
CA VAL A 73 -4.19 21.64 -3.42
C VAL A 73 -4.58 20.52 -2.46
N TYR A 74 -5.57 19.72 -2.84
CA TYR A 74 -6.18 18.76 -1.92
C TYR A 74 -5.29 17.55 -1.61
N THR A 75 -4.59 17.01 -2.60
CA THR A 75 -3.63 15.92 -2.36
C THR A 75 -2.52 16.36 -1.39
N LYS A 76 -2.07 17.62 -1.49
CA LYS A 76 -1.07 18.16 -0.58
C LYS A 76 -1.57 18.20 0.87
N ILE A 77 -2.79 18.70 1.08
CA ILE A 77 -3.44 18.75 2.40
C ILE A 77 -3.63 17.33 2.95
N LEU A 78 -4.05 16.40 2.10
CA LEU A 78 -4.21 15.00 2.47
C LEU A 78 -2.89 14.37 2.94
N LEU A 79 -1.82 14.54 2.17
CA LEU A 79 -0.50 14.01 2.54
C LEU A 79 0.02 14.60 3.85
N ASP A 80 -0.16 15.92 4.09
CA ASP A 80 0.18 16.55 5.36
C ASP A 80 -0.58 15.86 6.52
N GLY A 81 -1.90 15.69 6.37
CA GLY A 81 -2.74 15.09 7.40
C GLY A 81 -2.47 13.60 7.63
N LEU A 82 -2.15 12.82 6.59
CA LEU A 82 -1.76 11.41 6.71
C LEU A 82 -0.42 11.27 7.43
N ALA A 83 0.56 12.14 7.11
CA ALA A 83 1.87 12.14 7.77
C ALA A 83 1.75 12.44 9.27
N GLU A 84 0.93 13.42 9.67
CA GLU A 84 0.67 13.74 11.08
C GLU A 84 0.10 12.54 11.87
N ARG A 85 -0.65 11.67 11.21
CA ARG A 85 -1.31 10.50 11.80
C ARG A 85 -0.52 9.19 11.64
N GLY A 86 0.63 9.23 10.96
CA GLY A 86 1.41 8.03 10.62
C GLY A 86 0.63 7.03 9.76
N ALA A 87 -0.40 7.47 9.05
CA ALA A 87 -1.24 6.61 8.21
C ALA A 87 -0.66 6.44 6.82
N LYS A 88 -0.77 5.22 6.26
CA LYS A 88 -0.44 4.94 4.86
C LYS A 88 -1.72 4.83 4.03
N ALA A 89 -1.60 5.17 2.75
CA ALA A 89 -2.69 5.11 1.78
C ALA A 89 -2.18 4.59 0.43
N SER A 90 -3.12 4.34 -0.49
CA SER A 90 -2.80 3.99 -1.87
C SER A 90 -3.47 4.98 -2.81
N PHE A 91 -2.71 5.50 -3.75
CA PHE A 91 -3.16 6.49 -4.72
C PHE A 91 -3.17 5.88 -6.11
N PHE A 92 -4.33 5.79 -6.74
CA PHE A 92 -4.50 5.38 -8.12
C PHE A 92 -4.62 6.63 -8.97
N VAL A 93 -3.50 7.03 -9.57
CA VAL A 93 -3.37 8.33 -10.21
C VAL A 93 -3.56 8.25 -11.71
N THR A 94 -4.15 9.29 -12.30
CA THR A 94 -4.21 9.42 -13.76
C THR A 94 -2.85 9.85 -14.30
N GLY A 95 -2.52 9.40 -15.51
CA GLY A 95 -1.27 9.78 -16.18
C GLY A 95 -1.18 11.29 -16.39
N GLU A 96 -2.28 11.92 -16.83
CA GLU A 96 -2.35 13.36 -17.04
C GLU A 96 -2.03 14.18 -15.78
N ASN A 97 -2.54 13.76 -14.62
CA ASN A 97 -2.29 14.48 -13.36
C ASN A 97 -0.91 14.17 -12.81
N ALA A 98 -0.40 12.95 -13.01
CA ALA A 98 0.97 12.60 -12.64
C ALA A 98 2.01 13.44 -13.40
N GLU A 99 1.83 13.65 -14.70
CA GLU A 99 2.69 14.54 -15.51
C GLU A 99 2.63 16.00 -15.06
N LYS A 100 1.44 16.48 -14.67
CA LYS A 100 1.25 17.87 -14.23
C LYS A 100 1.87 18.16 -12.86
N TYR A 101 1.91 17.16 -11.97
CA TYR A 101 2.31 17.32 -10.56
C TYR A 101 3.28 16.24 -10.10
N PRO A 102 4.43 16.05 -10.79
CA PRO A 102 5.37 14.96 -10.48
C PRO A 102 5.96 15.08 -9.06
N GLU A 103 6.02 16.28 -8.50
CA GLU A 103 6.50 16.49 -7.13
C GLU A 103 5.57 15.87 -6.08
N LEU A 104 4.25 15.77 -6.35
CA LEU A 104 3.31 15.10 -5.46
C LEU A 104 3.47 13.58 -5.54
N ILE A 105 3.71 13.03 -6.72
CA ILE A 105 4.01 11.61 -6.92
C ILE A 105 5.29 11.22 -6.16
N LEU A 106 6.37 12.01 -6.29
CA LEU A 106 7.62 11.78 -5.54
C LEU A 106 7.40 11.90 -4.03
N ARG A 107 6.53 12.81 -3.59
CA ARG A 107 6.17 12.94 -2.18
C ARG A 107 5.44 11.71 -1.66
N MET A 108 4.43 11.21 -2.41
CA MET A 108 3.72 9.97 -2.07
C MET A 108 4.69 8.81 -1.89
N GLN A 109 5.61 8.62 -2.85
CA GLN A 109 6.63 7.58 -2.79
C GLN A 109 7.54 7.73 -1.57
N LYS A 110 8.06 8.92 -1.32
CA LYS A 110 8.95 9.21 -0.18
C LYS A 110 8.29 8.96 1.16
N GLU A 111 7.01 9.25 1.27
CA GLU A 111 6.22 9.06 2.49
C GLU A 111 5.72 7.62 2.65
N GLY A 112 6.03 6.71 1.69
CA GLY A 112 5.73 5.29 1.76
C GLY A 112 4.27 4.95 1.46
N HIS A 113 3.61 5.76 0.65
CA HIS A 113 2.32 5.44 0.06
C HIS A 113 2.50 4.56 -1.17
N LEU A 114 1.49 3.76 -1.50
CA LEU A 114 1.46 3.03 -2.76
C LEU A 114 0.93 3.94 -3.87
N ILE A 115 1.58 3.87 -5.03
CA ILE A 115 1.16 4.56 -6.25
C ILE A 115 0.73 3.49 -7.25
N GLY A 116 -0.49 3.56 -7.72
CA GLY A 116 -1.08 2.69 -8.73
C GLY A 116 -1.54 3.47 -9.96
N ASN A 117 -1.85 2.74 -11.01
CA ASN A 117 -2.30 3.27 -12.30
C ASN A 117 -3.83 3.44 -12.32
N HIS A 118 -4.32 4.57 -12.84
CA HIS A 118 -5.75 4.83 -13.03
C HIS A 118 -6.09 5.24 -14.48
N THR A 119 -5.37 4.65 -15.46
CA THR A 119 -5.33 5.06 -16.87
C THR A 119 -4.76 6.47 -17.08
N TYR A 120 -4.54 6.87 -18.33
CA TYR A 120 -3.93 8.17 -18.60
C TYR A 120 -4.95 9.31 -18.49
N SER A 121 -6.11 9.15 -19.14
CA SER A 121 -7.17 10.17 -19.21
C SER A 121 -8.51 9.73 -18.61
N HIS A 122 -8.49 8.77 -17.68
CA HIS A 122 -9.68 8.24 -16.99
C HIS A 122 -10.73 7.64 -17.95
N ILE A 123 -10.32 6.97 -19.01
CA ILE A 123 -11.29 6.31 -19.92
C ILE A 123 -11.87 5.03 -19.31
N GLN A 124 -13.15 4.78 -19.58
CA GLN A 124 -13.79 3.52 -19.21
C GLN A 124 -13.47 2.42 -20.24
N LEU A 125 -13.11 1.23 -19.78
CA LEU A 125 -12.99 0.05 -20.65
C LEU A 125 -14.36 -0.37 -21.17
N THR A 126 -14.45 -0.55 -22.50
CA THR A 126 -15.66 -1.05 -23.19
C THR A 126 -15.26 -2.15 -24.16
N SER A 127 -16.24 -2.87 -24.75
CA SER A 127 -15.99 -3.89 -25.76
C SER A 127 -15.29 -3.36 -27.03
N ASN A 128 -15.34 -2.04 -27.28
CA ASN A 128 -14.89 -1.43 -28.52
C ASN A 128 -13.56 -0.67 -28.40
N ASN A 129 -13.01 -0.49 -27.18
CA ASN A 129 -11.82 0.33 -26.98
C ASN A 129 -10.67 -0.38 -26.24
N ARG A 130 -10.65 -1.73 -26.24
CA ARG A 130 -9.65 -2.51 -25.50
C ARG A 130 -8.20 -2.08 -25.79
N GLU A 131 -7.87 -1.85 -27.05
CA GLU A 131 -6.51 -1.43 -27.42
C GLU A 131 -6.22 0.01 -26.98
N ALA A 132 -7.15 0.93 -27.12
CA ALA A 132 -7.01 2.29 -26.61
C ALA A 132 -6.82 2.28 -25.08
N PHE A 133 -7.62 1.48 -24.37
CA PHE A 133 -7.49 1.32 -22.91
C PHE A 133 -6.11 0.73 -22.53
N ARG A 134 -5.62 -0.24 -23.30
CA ARG A 134 -4.28 -0.80 -23.13
C ARG A 134 -3.19 0.27 -23.26
N GLN A 135 -3.28 1.15 -24.24
CA GLN A 135 -2.34 2.24 -24.43
C GLN A 135 -2.38 3.24 -23.29
N GLU A 136 -3.54 3.54 -22.75
CA GLU A 136 -3.72 4.39 -21.56
C GLU A 136 -2.97 3.82 -20.34
N LEU A 137 -3.08 2.50 -20.13
CA LEU A 137 -2.35 1.83 -19.04
C LEU A 137 -0.83 1.92 -19.24
N ILE A 138 -0.35 1.67 -20.44
CA ILE A 138 1.07 1.73 -20.77
C ILE A 138 1.60 3.14 -20.60
N SER A 139 0.92 4.14 -21.15
CA SER A 139 1.34 5.54 -21.08
C SER A 139 1.44 6.02 -19.63
N THR A 140 0.47 5.66 -18.77
CA THR A 140 0.51 5.98 -17.34
C THR A 140 1.69 5.30 -16.65
N ASN A 141 1.94 4.01 -16.96
CA ASN A 141 3.08 3.30 -16.39
C ASN A 141 4.42 3.92 -16.80
N GLU A 142 4.56 4.37 -18.06
CA GLU A 142 5.76 5.07 -18.53
C GLU A 142 5.99 6.38 -17.76
N VAL A 143 4.94 7.18 -17.60
CA VAL A 143 4.98 8.43 -16.80
C VAL A 143 5.40 8.15 -15.36
N LEU A 144 4.73 7.20 -14.69
CA LEU A 144 5.02 6.90 -13.30
C LEU A 144 6.43 6.31 -13.13
N LYS A 145 6.89 5.49 -14.08
CA LYS A 145 8.25 4.96 -14.09
C LYS A 145 9.31 6.04 -14.30
N GLU A 146 9.05 7.03 -15.16
CA GLU A 146 9.95 8.16 -15.36
C GLU A 146 10.10 8.98 -14.07
N ILE A 147 8.99 9.22 -13.36
CA ILE A 147 8.97 10.02 -12.12
C ILE A 147 9.58 9.24 -10.94
N THR A 148 9.18 7.99 -10.75
CA THR A 148 9.48 7.22 -9.52
C THR A 148 10.67 6.27 -9.64
N GLY A 149 11.10 5.99 -10.87
CA GLY A 149 12.10 4.94 -11.16
C GLY A 149 11.54 3.52 -11.13
N ALA A 150 10.25 3.33 -10.82
CA ALA A 150 9.60 2.02 -10.71
C ALA A 150 8.28 2.00 -11.51
N GLU A 151 8.01 0.86 -12.13
CA GLU A 151 6.76 0.64 -12.85
C GLU A 151 5.69 0.11 -11.88
N PRO A 152 4.51 0.75 -11.77
CA PRO A 152 3.45 0.25 -10.90
C PRO A 152 2.88 -1.07 -11.44
N ILE A 153 2.58 -1.97 -10.52
CA ILE A 153 1.94 -3.25 -10.83
C ILE A 153 0.45 -3.27 -10.45
N PHE A 154 0.03 -2.36 -9.61
CA PHE A 154 -1.38 -2.24 -9.23
C PHE A 154 -2.09 -1.21 -10.09
N VAL A 155 -3.31 -1.56 -10.50
CA VAL A 155 -4.19 -0.71 -11.29
C VAL A 155 -5.58 -0.67 -10.67
N ARG A 156 -6.18 0.49 -10.63
CA ARG A 156 -7.62 0.58 -10.44
C ARG A 156 -8.25 1.04 -11.75
N PRO A 157 -9.00 0.16 -12.42
CA PRO A 157 -9.63 0.55 -13.68
C PRO A 157 -10.78 1.53 -13.41
N PRO A 158 -10.90 2.62 -14.17
CA PRO A 158 -12.03 3.52 -14.08
C PRO A 158 -13.37 2.77 -14.14
N TYR A 159 -14.30 3.16 -13.26
CA TYR A 159 -15.62 2.52 -13.12
C TYR A 159 -15.57 1.02 -12.75
N GLY A 160 -14.44 0.48 -12.34
CA GLY A 160 -14.25 -0.93 -12.01
C GLY A 160 -14.27 -1.89 -13.22
N SER A 161 -14.22 -1.38 -14.45
CA SER A 161 -14.29 -2.19 -15.67
C SER A 161 -12.92 -2.77 -16.02
N TRP A 162 -12.77 -4.11 -15.99
CA TRP A 162 -11.48 -4.78 -16.21
C TRP A 162 -11.57 -5.96 -17.17
N ASP A 163 -10.52 -6.16 -17.97
CA ASP A 163 -10.29 -7.37 -18.77
C ASP A 163 -9.14 -8.17 -18.15
N LYS A 164 -9.43 -9.37 -17.68
CA LYS A 164 -8.43 -10.27 -17.06
C LYS A 164 -7.23 -10.59 -17.95
N GLY A 165 -7.35 -10.44 -19.26
CA GLY A 165 -6.25 -10.61 -20.19
C GLY A 165 -5.09 -9.66 -19.91
N PHE A 166 -5.34 -8.47 -19.35
CA PHE A 166 -4.30 -7.51 -19.00
C PHE A 166 -3.40 -7.95 -17.85
N GLU A 167 -3.87 -8.83 -16.95
CA GLU A 167 -3.06 -9.36 -15.86
C GLU A 167 -1.82 -10.10 -16.38
N GLN A 168 -2.00 -10.92 -17.42
CA GLN A 168 -0.89 -11.64 -18.05
C GLN A 168 -0.13 -10.79 -19.10
N GLU A 169 -0.85 -9.94 -19.82
CA GLU A 169 -0.30 -9.15 -20.91
C GLU A 169 0.61 -8.02 -20.40
N LEU A 170 0.20 -7.33 -19.34
CA LEU A 170 0.86 -6.15 -18.78
C LEU A 170 1.48 -6.38 -17.40
N ASN A 171 1.31 -7.57 -16.82
CA ASN A 171 1.69 -7.86 -15.43
C ASN A 171 1.10 -6.84 -14.43
N MET A 172 -0.19 -6.52 -14.61
CA MET A 172 -0.90 -5.57 -13.76
C MET A 172 -2.05 -6.25 -13.03
N PHE A 173 -2.24 -5.91 -11.76
CA PHE A 173 -3.23 -6.50 -10.88
C PHE A 173 -4.32 -5.49 -10.53
N PRO A 174 -5.60 -5.78 -10.84
CA PRO A 174 -6.68 -4.84 -10.56
C PRO A 174 -6.99 -4.80 -9.05
N VAL A 175 -7.13 -3.60 -8.53
CA VAL A 175 -7.54 -3.33 -7.15
C VAL A 175 -8.90 -2.65 -7.17
N LEU A 176 -9.94 -3.37 -6.76
CA LEU A 176 -11.26 -2.81 -6.56
C LEU A 176 -11.43 -2.37 -5.09
N TRP A 177 -12.63 -2.03 -4.69
CA TRP A 177 -12.97 -1.56 -3.35
C TRP A 177 -14.04 -2.42 -2.70
N THR A 178 -14.08 -2.38 -1.39
CA THR A 178 -15.12 -3.04 -0.60
C THR A 178 -16.09 -2.04 0.03
N ILE A 179 -15.68 -0.76 0.11
CA ILE A 179 -16.50 0.34 0.61
C ILE A 179 -16.44 1.49 -0.39
N ASP A 180 -17.58 1.82 -0.99
CA ASP A 180 -17.79 3.04 -1.76
C ASP A 180 -18.72 3.96 -0.96
N PRO A 181 -18.22 5.08 -0.43
CA PRO A 181 -19.00 6.04 0.31
C PRO A 181 -19.69 7.06 -0.59
N LEU A 182 -19.51 6.99 -1.90
CA LEU A 182 -20.07 7.92 -2.89
C LEU A 182 -19.67 9.38 -2.61
N ASP A 183 -18.41 9.62 -2.32
CA ASP A 183 -17.85 10.94 -2.02
C ASP A 183 -17.88 11.85 -3.26
N TRP A 184 -17.65 11.29 -4.44
CA TRP A 184 -17.72 11.96 -5.74
C TRP A 184 -19.07 12.62 -6.05
N CYS A 185 -20.16 12.17 -5.41
CA CYS A 185 -21.49 12.76 -5.56
C CYS A 185 -22.00 13.43 -4.27
N SER A 186 -21.19 13.50 -3.20
CA SER A 186 -21.58 14.07 -1.91
C SER A 186 -20.62 15.19 -1.51
N GLN A 187 -21.14 16.41 -1.36
CA GLN A 187 -20.37 17.55 -0.83
C GLN A 187 -20.36 17.60 0.71
N SER A 188 -20.83 16.55 1.39
CA SER A 188 -20.92 16.48 2.84
C SER A 188 -19.93 15.43 3.38
N SER A 189 -18.85 15.88 4.01
CA SER A 189 -17.90 15.02 4.71
C SER A 189 -18.60 14.10 5.71
N THR A 190 -19.52 14.63 6.50
CA THR A 190 -20.31 13.86 7.49
C THR A 190 -21.09 12.70 6.88
N ASN A 191 -21.64 12.84 5.67
CA ASN A 191 -22.33 11.75 5.00
C ASN A 191 -21.35 10.67 4.53
N VAL A 192 -20.18 11.07 4.01
CA VAL A 192 -19.09 10.19 3.60
C VAL A 192 -18.59 9.40 4.83
N GLU A 193 -18.30 10.07 5.93
CA GLU A 193 -17.88 9.51 7.21
C GLU A 193 -18.85 8.42 7.71
N LYS A 194 -20.15 8.76 7.80
CA LYS A 194 -21.19 7.82 8.24
C LYS A 194 -21.25 6.56 7.37
N ARG A 195 -21.13 6.71 6.05
CA ARG A 195 -21.15 5.57 5.12
C ARG A 195 -19.92 4.67 5.29
N ILE A 196 -18.74 5.25 5.53
CA ILE A 196 -17.51 4.48 5.81
C ILE A 196 -17.64 3.77 7.14
N LEU A 197 -17.92 4.50 8.24
CA LEU A 197 -17.98 3.95 9.60
C LEU A 197 -19.00 2.81 9.72
N SER A 198 -20.14 2.92 9.03
CA SER A 198 -21.18 1.87 9.07
C SER A 198 -20.76 0.56 8.41
N LYS A 199 -19.69 0.55 7.59
CA LYS A 199 -19.22 -0.60 6.82
C LYS A 199 -17.78 -0.98 7.14
N ALA A 200 -17.08 -0.19 7.96
CA ALA A 200 -15.69 -0.42 8.31
C ALA A 200 -15.50 -1.80 8.96
N ARG A 201 -14.52 -2.53 8.46
CA ARG A 201 -14.12 -3.84 8.96
C ARG A 201 -12.68 -4.11 8.58
N GLU A 202 -12.08 -5.08 9.22
CA GLU A 202 -10.73 -5.53 8.89
C GLU A 202 -10.61 -5.93 7.42
N ASN A 203 -9.47 -5.58 6.83
CA ASN A 203 -9.12 -5.79 5.42
C ASN A 203 -10.07 -5.10 4.42
N ALA A 204 -10.85 -4.11 4.87
CA ALA A 204 -11.63 -3.31 3.94
C ALA A 204 -10.72 -2.37 3.14
N ILE A 205 -11.09 -2.17 1.86
CA ILE A 205 -10.49 -1.20 0.95
C ILE A 205 -11.54 -0.12 0.70
N ILE A 206 -11.24 1.11 1.14
CA ILE A 206 -12.13 2.26 1.06
C ILE A 206 -11.77 3.08 -0.17
N LEU A 207 -12.74 3.31 -1.06
CA LEU A 207 -12.62 4.21 -2.21
C LEU A 207 -12.93 5.64 -1.80
N LEU A 208 -12.08 6.57 -2.16
CA LEU A 208 -12.27 8.02 -2.12
C LEU A 208 -11.61 8.67 -3.34
N HIS A 209 -11.80 9.97 -3.48
CA HIS A 209 -11.18 10.79 -4.53
C HIS A 209 -10.51 12.01 -3.88
N ASP A 210 -9.26 12.30 -4.22
CA ASP A 210 -8.50 13.40 -3.62
C ASP A 210 -8.67 14.75 -4.34
N GLU A 211 -9.75 14.86 -5.13
CA GLU A 211 -10.14 16.06 -5.84
C GLU A 211 -11.15 16.96 -5.06
N TYR A 212 -11.72 16.47 -3.95
CA TYR A 212 -12.77 17.15 -3.22
C TYR A 212 -12.38 17.47 -1.79
N ALA A 213 -12.58 18.73 -1.37
CA ALA A 213 -12.31 19.14 0.02
C ALA A 213 -13.07 18.29 1.05
N SER A 214 -14.33 17.94 0.76
CA SER A 214 -15.16 17.08 1.63
C SER A 214 -14.63 15.66 1.77
N SER A 215 -13.98 15.12 0.72
CA SER A 215 -13.34 13.80 0.78
C SER A 215 -12.09 13.83 1.66
N ILE A 216 -11.29 14.89 1.58
CA ILE A 216 -10.10 15.06 2.43
C ILE A 216 -10.50 15.19 3.90
N GLU A 217 -11.49 16.04 4.20
CA GLU A 217 -12.01 16.21 5.56
C GLU A 217 -12.51 14.87 6.13
N ALA A 218 -13.34 14.16 5.36
CA ALA A 218 -13.84 12.85 5.76
C ALA A 218 -12.71 11.82 5.94
N ALA A 219 -11.74 11.78 5.03
CA ALA A 219 -10.61 10.85 5.11
C ALA A 219 -9.82 11.02 6.40
N LEU A 220 -9.44 12.26 6.75
CA LEU A 220 -8.65 12.54 7.93
C LEU A 220 -9.44 12.27 9.23
N PHE A 221 -10.73 12.59 9.25
CA PHE A 221 -11.62 12.23 10.36
C PHE A 221 -11.72 10.70 10.54
N ILE A 222 -11.88 9.95 9.44
CA ILE A 222 -11.96 8.49 9.45
C ILE A 222 -10.64 7.86 9.95
N VAL A 223 -9.49 8.44 9.59
CA VAL A 223 -8.20 7.97 10.13
C VAL A 223 -8.17 8.11 11.64
N ASP A 224 -8.51 9.27 12.20
CA ASP A 224 -8.54 9.50 13.64
C ASP A 224 -9.50 8.55 14.35
N GLU A 225 -10.73 8.43 13.84
CA GLU A 225 -11.78 7.62 14.44
C GLU A 225 -11.44 6.12 14.44
N LEU A 226 -11.00 5.57 13.30
CA LEU A 226 -10.68 4.14 13.21
C LEU A 226 -9.37 3.79 13.91
N GLN A 227 -8.37 4.68 13.97
CA GLN A 227 -7.18 4.45 14.78
C GLN A 227 -7.54 4.36 16.27
N SER A 228 -8.50 5.18 16.74
CA SER A 228 -9.02 5.08 18.13
C SER A 228 -9.67 3.74 18.45
N GLN A 229 -10.18 3.04 17.41
CA GLN A 229 -10.79 1.71 17.48
C GLN A 229 -9.79 0.56 17.24
N GLY A 230 -8.48 0.87 17.14
CA GLY A 230 -7.40 -0.11 16.98
C GLY A 230 -7.14 -0.53 15.54
N TYR A 231 -7.62 0.21 14.53
CA TYR A 231 -7.24 -0.01 13.15
C TYR A 231 -5.88 0.62 12.82
N VAL A 232 -5.16 -0.03 11.90
CA VAL A 232 -3.93 0.50 11.29
C VAL A 232 -4.17 0.69 9.81
N PHE A 233 -3.87 1.90 9.33
CA PHE A 233 -3.98 2.24 7.91
C PHE A 233 -2.73 1.80 7.16
N VAL A 234 -2.92 0.87 6.24
CA VAL A 234 -1.88 0.24 5.43
C VAL A 234 -2.13 0.44 3.94
N THR A 235 -1.15 0.13 3.09
CA THR A 235 -1.36 0.12 1.64
C THR A 235 -2.20 -1.09 1.22
N VAL A 236 -2.78 -1.04 0.01
CA VAL A 236 -3.52 -2.20 -0.53
C VAL A 236 -2.62 -3.42 -0.73
N GLU A 237 -1.34 -3.22 -1.00
CA GLU A 237 -0.37 -4.30 -1.12
C GLU A 237 -0.32 -5.15 0.16
N GLU A 238 -0.30 -4.51 1.32
CA GLU A 238 -0.25 -5.18 2.61
C GLU A 238 -1.54 -5.94 2.96
N ILE A 239 -2.66 -5.60 2.32
CA ILE A 239 -3.93 -6.34 2.44
C ILE A 239 -3.96 -7.49 1.45
N MET A 240 -3.50 -7.28 0.21
CA MET A 240 -3.60 -8.26 -0.86
C MET A 240 -2.55 -9.38 -0.79
N LEU A 241 -1.39 -9.13 -0.18
CA LEU A 241 -0.30 -10.10 -0.06
C LEU A 241 -0.39 -11.02 1.19
N VAL A 242 -1.47 -10.97 1.94
CA VAL A 242 -1.72 -11.83 3.12
C VAL A 242 -2.31 -13.20 2.74
N PHE A 243 -2.16 -13.65 1.48
CA PHE A 243 -2.68 -14.94 1.01
C PHE A 243 -1.56 -15.93 0.68
#